data_814fb8a53380833ab5adf6a753b1a7b1
#
_entry.id   814fb8a53380833ab5adf6a753b1a7b1
#
_cell.length_a   1.000
_cell.length_b   1.000
_cell.length_c   1.000
_cell.angle_alpha   90.00
_cell.angle_beta   90.00
_cell.angle_gamma   90.00
#
_symmetry.space_group_name_H-M   'P 1'
#
loop_
_entity.id
_entity.type
_entity.pdbx_description
1 polymer ?
#
loop_
_entity_poly.entity_id
_entity_poly.type
_entity_poly.pdbx_seq_one_letter_code
_entity_poly.pdbx_strand_id
1 'polypeptide(L)'
;MRLGEAMRTAWEALRANKLRSSLTMLGVVIGVMSVVLLVAIGSGARTEVTSGIESLGSNILFVAPGNLSFGSTPSVSRLQLDDARRIGDAIGDPRRVAVTVASGEIARVGVRRYSVNVNGTNENIPLVFDRTVSRGTFLSASDVEVRRRVAVLGADPADALFPDRDPLGKTVAIGGVRFRVVGVLSRVGSTLGVDRNQEVFIPVTAAQRLFGVDRIDGIAVKAASTGEIEEEQRTIRQVVRAAHPEQDFQVLTQEEILGVVGRILSVLTLVLASIAGISLVVGGVGVMNIMLVSVSERTREIGLRKAVGARTRDVLRQFLLEAVALTVSGGIVGILLGIAGAVLVARLSPVPADITWWSVALAFGVSVAVGIFFGVYPARKAARMQPIAALRYE
;
A
#
# COMPACT_ATOMS: atom_id res chain seq x y z
N MET A 1 43.87 -15.03 -0.16
CA MET A 1 42.90 -15.75 0.71
C MET A 1 41.65 -16.06 -0.12
N ARG A 2 41.22 -17.31 -0.15
CA ARG A 2 39.99 -17.71 -0.86
C ARG A 2 38.77 -17.26 -0.04
N LEU A 3 37.70 -16.83 -0.70
CA LEU A 3 36.45 -16.39 -0.03
C LEU A 3 35.94 -17.40 1.03
N GLY A 4 36.16 -18.71 0.79
CA GLY A 4 35.79 -19.76 1.72
C GLY A 4 36.56 -19.78 3.05
N GLU A 5 37.82 -19.31 3.07
CA GLU A 5 38.62 -19.18 4.29
C GLU A 5 38.15 -17.98 5.13
N ALA A 6 37.76 -16.86 4.46
CA ALA A 6 37.20 -15.69 5.12
C ALA A 6 35.84 -16.00 5.77
N MET A 7 34.97 -16.78 5.11
CA MET A 7 33.70 -17.24 5.66
C MET A 7 33.90 -18.18 6.85
N ARG A 8 34.88 -19.09 6.79
CA ARG A 8 35.17 -20.02 7.89
C ARG A 8 35.69 -19.28 9.12
N THR A 9 36.60 -18.31 8.93
CA THR A 9 37.11 -17.47 10.05
C THR A 9 36.02 -16.58 10.64
N ALA A 10 35.11 -16.03 9.81
CA ALA A 10 33.95 -15.29 10.29
C ALA A 10 33.00 -16.18 11.13
N TRP A 11 32.79 -17.44 10.71
CA TRP A 11 31.97 -18.40 11.44
C TRP A 11 32.61 -18.84 12.79
N GLU A 12 33.93 -19.02 12.82
CA GLU A 12 34.67 -19.34 14.05
C GLU A 12 34.65 -18.16 15.05
N ALA A 13 34.77 -16.90 14.56
CA ALA A 13 34.62 -15.70 15.39
C ALA A 13 33.21 -15.53 15.97
N LEU A 14 32.17 -15.89 15.22
CA LEU A 14 30.78 -15.90 15.71
C LEU A 14 30.56 -16.90 16.84
N ARG A 15 31.24 -18.07 16.79
CA ARG A 15 31.12 -19.10 17.82
C ARG A 15 31.86 -18.79 19.12
N ALA A 16 32.92 -17.99 19.06
CA ALA A 16 33.72 -17.64 20.24
C ALA A 16 32.97 -16.75 21.25
N ASN A 17 32.08 -15.86 20.80
CA ASN A 17 31.31 -14.93 21.65
C ASN A 17 29.82 -14.91 21.26
N LYS A 18 29.12 -16.03 21.43
CA LYS A 18 27.75 -16.29 20.92
C LYS A 18 26.72 -15.20 21.26
N LEU A 19 26.68 -14.74 22.51
CA LEU A 19 25.70 -13.75 22.97
C LEU A 19 25.90 -12.37 22.31
N ARG A 20 27.16 -11.92 22.22
CA ARG A 20 27.48 -10.61 21.61
C ARG A 20 27.26 -10.64 20.10
N SER A 21 27.70 -11.72 19.45
CA SER A 21 27.55 -11.90 18.01
C SER A 21 26.08 -12.06 17.59
N SER A 22 25.26 -12.80 18.36
CA SER A 22 23.83 -12.92 18.07
C SER A 22 23.08 -11.61 18.26
N LEU A 23 23.39 -10.82 19.30
CA LEU A 23 22.73 -9.54 19.56
C LEU A 23 23.03 -8.50 18.46
N THR A 24 24.26 -8.49 17.96
CA THR A 24 24.69 -7.56 16.89
C THR A 24 24.20 -8.01 15.52
N MET A 25 24.24 -9.32 15.22
CA MET A 25 23.63 -9.85 14.00
C MET A 25 22.12 -9.59 13.97
N LEU A 26 21.44 -9.66 15.14
CA LEU A 26 20.01 -9.38 15.24
C LEU A 26 19.66 -7.98 14.70
N GLY A 27 20.48 -6.96 15.01
CA GLY A 27 20.29 -5.61 14.47
C GLY A 27 20.37 -5.54 12.95
N VAL A 28 21.35 -6.23 12.34
CA VAL A 28 21.48 -6.30 10.87
C VAL A 28 20.33 -7.12 10.27
N VAL A 29 19.98 -8.26 10.89
CA VAL A 29 18.87 -9.12 10.45
C VAL A 29 17.55 -8.34 10.46
N ILE A 30 17.23 -7.65 11.56
CA ILE A 30 16.00 -6.84 11.68
C ILE A 30 16.02 -5.70 10.65
N GLY A 31 17.14 -5.00 10.51
CA GLY A 31 17.25 -3.90 9.57
C GLY A 31 17.03 -4.35 8.11
N VAL A 32 17.70 -5.44 7.69
CA VAL A 32 17.55 -5.99 6.35
C VAL A 32 16.17 -6.59 6.11
N MET A 33 15.62 -7.32 7.10
CA MET A 33 14.25 -7.82 7.08
C MET A 33 13.24 -6.68 6.89
N SER A 34 13.42 -5.59 7.63
CA SER A 34 12.54 -4.41 7.52
C SER A 34 12.60 -3.77 6.13
N VAL A 35 13.78 -3.72 5.51
CA VAL A 35 13.93 -3.21 4.12
C VAL A 35 13.16 -4.10 3.14
N VAL A 36 13.28 -5.43 3.24
CA VAL A 36 12.55 -6.37 2.37
C VAL A 36 11.04 -6.22 2.55
N LEU A 37 10.57 -6.22 3.79
CA LEU A 37 9.14 -6.07 4.10
C LEU A 37 8.59 -4.73 3.61
N LEU A 38 9.31 -3.65 3.85
CA LEU A 38 8.92 -2.31 3.41
C LEU A 38 8.73 -2.24 1.91
N VAL A 39 9.70 -2.76 1.15
CA VAL A 39 9.64 -2.72 -0.32
C VAL A 39 8.54 -3.66 -0.83
N ALA A 40 8.40 -4.86 -0.26
CA ALA A 40 7.37 -5.82 -0.66
C ALA A 40 5.95 -5.30 -0.41
N ILE A 41 5.68 -4.73 0.78
CA ILE A 41 4.37 -4.15 1.11
C ILE A 41 4.12 -2.87 0.30
N GLY A 42 5.13 -2.02 0.16
CA GLY A 42 5.00 -0.78 -0.60
C GLY A 42 4.74 -0.99 -2.10
N SER A 43 5.41 -1.99 -2.72
CA SER A 43 5.15 -2.35 -4.11
C SER A 43 3.78 -3.00 -4.28
N GLY A 44 3.40 -3.92 -3.40
CA GLY A 44 2.10 -4.57 -3.43
C GLY A 44 0.96 -3.57 -3.27
N ALA A 45 1.04 -2.67 -2.28
CA ALA A 45 0.06 -1.61 -2.09
C ALA A 45 -0.06 -0.68 -3.32
N ARG A 46 1.07 -0.37 -3.97
CA ARG A 46 1.06 0.45 -5.18
C ARG A 46 0.38 -0.27 -6.35
N THR A 47 0.69 -1.55 -6.55
CA THR A 47 0.06 -2.38 -7.60
C THR A 47 -1.44 -2.48 -7.38
N GLU A 48 -1.88 -2.75 -6.14
CA GLU A 48 -3.30 -2.84 -5.77
C GLU A 48 -4.04 -1.52 -6.03
N VAL A 49 -3.45 -0.39 -5.64
CA VAL A 49 -4.05 0.93 -5.88
C VAL A 49 -4.16 1.21 -7.38
N THR A 50 -3.11 0.93 -8.14
CA THR A 50 -3.11 1.18 -9.58
C THR A 50 -4.15 0.31 -10.30
N SER A 51 -4.14 -1.00 -10.06
CA SER A 51 -5.11 -1.93 -10.63
C SER A 51 -6.55 -1.63 -10.18
N GLY A 52 -6.71 -1.23 -8.92
CA GLY A 52 -8.00 -0.80 -8.38
C GLY A 52 -8.58 0.40 -9.13
N ILE A 53 -7.78 1.44 -9.34
CA ILE A 53 -8.23 2.64 -10.06
C ILE A 53 -8.47 2.34 -11.55
N GLU A 54 -7.60 1.56 -12.19
CA GLU A 54 -7.80 1.11 -13.57
C GLU A 54 -9.09 0.30 -13.75
N SER A 55 -9.48 -0.50 -12.75
CA SER A 55 -10.71 -1.30 -12.75
C SER A 55 -11.99 -0.48 -12.63
N LEU A 56 -11.91 0.81 -12.27
CA LEU A 56 -13.07 1.70 -12.23
C LEU A 56 -13.56 2.08 -13.65
N GLY A 57 -12.77 1.85 -14.67
CA GLY A 57 -12.99 2.30 -16.05
C GLY A 57 -12.05 3.46 -16.39
N SER A 58 -11.80 3.66 -17.68
CA SER A 58 -10.96 4.77 -18.15
C SER A 58 -11.74 6.10 -18.20
N ASN A 59 -11.04 7.21 -18.10
CA ASN A 59 -11.56 8.56 -18.35
C ASN A 59 -12.64 9.02 -17.34
N ILE A 60 -12.54 8.67 -16.07
CA ILE A 60 -13.48 9.14 -15.04
C ILE A 60 -12.92 10.36 -14.31
N LEU A 61 -13.74 11.39 -14.23
CA LEU A 61 -13.53 12.58 -13.41
C LEU A 61 -14.35 12.45 -12.12
N PHE A 62 -13.72 12.70 -10.98
CA PHE A 62 -14.37 12.64 -9.67
C PHE A 62 -14.51 14.04 -9.09
N VAL A 63 -15.71 14.43 -8.72
CA VAL A 63 -15.97 15.66 -7.98
C VAL A 63 -16.10 15.30 -6.50
N ALA A 64 -15.18 15.78 -5.71
CA ALA A 64 -15.14 15.55 -4.27
C ALA A 64 -15.08 16.86 -3.48
N PRO A 65 -15.72 16.93 -2.30
CA PRO A 65 -15.66 18.10 -1.45
C PRO A 65 -14.30 18.23 -0.76
N GLY A 66 -13.86 19.47 -0.54
CA GLY A 66 -12.63 19.78 0.20
C GLY A 66 -11.36 19.59 -0.60
N ASN A 67 -10.24 19.52 0.11
CA ASN A 67 -8.92 19.31 -0.44
C ASN A 67 -8.40 17.92 -0.01
N LEU A 68 -8.06 17.06 -0.97
CA LEU A 68 -7.48 15.72 -0.73
C LEU A 68 -5.97 15.78 -0.47
N SER A 69 -5.42 16.93 -0.09
CA SER A 69 -4.00 17.02 0.30
C SER A 69 -3.77 16.34 1.65
N PHE A 70 -2.56 15.80 1.82
CA PHE A 70 -2.15 15.22 3.09
C PHE A 70 -2.21 16.27 4.22
N GLY A 71 -2.98 15.98 5.28
CA GLY A 71 -3.15 16.88 6.43
C GLY A 71 -4.33 17.86 6.32
N SER A 72 -5.11 17.85 5.24
CA SER A 72 -6.34 18.62 5.15
C SER A 72 -7.45 18.02 6.04
N THR A 73 -8.27 18.89 6.63
CA THR A 73 -9.45 18.45 7.39
C THR A 73 -10.54 17.94 6.44
N PRO A 74 -11.17 16.77 6.75
CA PRO A 74 -12.30 16.30 5.97
C PRO A 74 -13.41 17.34 5.91
N SER A 75 -13.85 17.69 4.72
CA SER A 75 -14.95 18.63 4.50
C SER A 75 -16.24 17.84 4.27
N VAL A 76 -17.31 18.25 4.95
CA VAL A 76 -18.63 17.65 4.70
C VAL A 76 -19.14 18.14 3.35
N SER A 77 -19.55 17.22 2.49
CA SER A 77 -20.09 17.56 1.18
C SER A 77 -21.36 18.42 1.28
N ARG A 78 -21.44 19.47 0.47
CA ARG A 78 -22.66 20.25 0.24
C ARG A 78 -23.21 20.03 -1.17
N LEU A 79 -22.64 19.07 -1.93
CA LEU A 79 -23.14 18.72 -3.24
C LEU A 79 -24.58 18.25 -3.17
N GLN A 80 -25.39 18.68 -4.13
CA GLN A 80 -26.77 18.31 -4.28
C GLN A 80 -27.01 17.59 -5.61
N LEU A 81 -28.12 16.91 -5.71
CA LEU A 81 -28.50 16.20 -6.95
C LEU A 81 -28.64 17.16 -8.15
N ASP A 82 -28.99 18.43 -7.87
CA ASP A 82 -29.09 19.47 -8.88
C ASP A 82 -27.73 19.86 -9.50
N ASP A 83 -26.63 19.77 -8.72
CA ASP A 83 -25.28 20.00 -9.24
C ASP A 83 -24.89 18.96 -10.28
N ALA A 84 -25.29 17.69 -10.09
CA ALA A 84 -25.06 16.64 -11.07
C ALA A 84 -25.83 16.90 -12.38
N ARG A 85 -27.06 17.45 -12.28
CA ARG A 85 -27.83 17.85 -13.46
C ARG A 85 -27.15 18.99 -14.22
N ARG A 86 -26.74 20.05 -13.51
CA ARG A 86 -26.00 21.19 -14.09
C ARG A 86 -24.71 20.75 -14.78
N ILE A 87 -23.98 19.83 -14.19
CA ILE A 87 -22.78 19.24 -14.80
C ILE A 87 -23.16 18.51 -16.08
N GLY A 88 -24.19 17.64 -16.04
CA GLY A 88 -24.69 16.91 -17.21
C GLY A 88 -25.08 17.79 -18.37
N ASP A 89 -25.81 18.89 -18.07
CA ASP A 89 -26.20 19.89 -19.06
C ASP A 89 -24.98 20.63 -19.64
N ALA A 90 -24.00 20.97 -18.81
CA ALA A 90 -22.81 21.68 -19.24
C ALA A 90 -21.88 20.84 -20.14
N ILE A 91 -21.79 19.51 -19.89
CA ILE A 91 -21.01 18.59 -20.73
C ILE A 91 -21.82 18.03 -21.92
N GLY A 92 -23.10 18.38 -22.02
CA GLY A 92 -23.98 17.99 -23.13
C GLY A 92 -24.50 16.54 -23.11
N ASP A 93 -24.17 15.74 -22.09
CA ASP A 93 -24.69 14.38 -21.93
C ASP A 93 -24.87 13.99 -20.44
N PRO A 94 -26.09 14.17 -19.89
CA PRO A 94 -26.41 13.81 -18.51
C PRO A 94 -26.20 12.33 -18.17
N ARG A 95 -26.19 11.43 -19.16
CA ARG A 95 -26.01 9.97 -18.92
C ARG A 95 -24.58 9.65 -18.49
N ARG A 96 -23.63 10.53 -18.75
CA ARG A 96 -22.22 10.38 -18.34
C ARG A 96 -21.96 10.81 -16.90
N VAL A 97 -23.00 11.22 -16.15
CA VAL A 97 -22.89 11.72 -14.79
C VAL A 97 -23.54 10.73 -13.82
N ALA A 98 -22.76 10.16 -12.92
CA ALA A 98 -23.21 9.33 -11.82
C ALA A 98 -23.08 10.05 -10.48
N VAL A 99 -24.02 9.84 -9.60
CA VAL A 99 -24.02 10.38 -8.23
C VAL A 99 -23.86 9.28 -7.21
N THR A 100 -23.29 9.58 -6.05
CA THR A 100 -23.13 8.61 -4.98
C THR A 100 -23.41 9.23 -3.63
N VAL A 101 -24.24 8.52 -2.83
CA VAL A 101 -24.41 8.70 -1.40
C VAL A 101 -24.19 7.33 -0.77
N ALA A 102 -23.19 7.18 0.08
CA ALA A 102 -22.78 5.89 0.60
C ALA A 102 -23.00 5.77 2.13
N SER A 103 -23.42 4.60 2.58
CA SER A 103 -23.48 4.26 4.00
C SER A 103 -23.28 2.75 4.19
N GLY A 104 -22.59 2.37 5.28
CA GLY A 104 -22.50 0.99 5.72
C GLY A 104 -23.81 0.60 6.44
N GLU A 105 -24.49 -0.44 5.94
CA GLU A 105 -25.76 -0.90 6.47
C GLU A 105 -25.80 -2.43 6.63
N ILE A 106 -26.80 -2.90 7.36
CA ILE A 106 -27.07 -4.34 7.45
C ILE A 106 -28.27 -4.68 6.56
N ALA A 107 -28.01 -5.50 5.54
CA ALA A 107 -29.06 -6.12 4.73
C ALA A 107 -29.58 -7.39 5.41
N ARG A 108 -30.90 -7.61 5.38
CA ARG A 108 -31.58 -8.71 6.09
C ARG A 108 -32.66 -9.36 5.25
N VAL A 109 -32.66 -10.69 5.25
CA VAL A 109 -33.72 -11.52 4.66
C VAL A 109 -34.08 -12.64 5.64
N GLY A 110 -35.24 -12.55 6.28
CA GLY A 110 -35.59 -13.45 7.37
C GLY A 110 -34.61 -13.38 8.52
N VAL A 111 -33.95 -14.49 8.85
CA VAL A 111 -32.93 -14.58 9.91
C VAL A 111 -31.49 -14.25 9.40
N ARG A 112 -31.30 -14.25 8.10
CA ARG A 112 -29.97 -13.99 7.50
C ARG A 112 -29.67 -12.50 7.51
N ARG A 113 -28.41 -12.17 7.82
CA ARG A 113 -27.89 -10.81 7.87
C ARG A 113 -26.57 -10.76 7.13
N TYR A 114 -26.34 -9.68 6.41
CA TYR A 114 -25.08 -9.42 5.73
C TYR A 114 -24.75 -7.92 5.82
N SER A 115 -23.50 -7.58 6.14
CA SER A 115 -23.05 -6.19 6.13
C SER A 115 -22.81 -5.77 4.68
N VAL A 116 -23.39 -4.66 4.26
CA VAL A 116 -23.32 -4.17 2.89
C VAL A 116 -22.92 -2.70 2.84
N ASN A 117 -22.21 -2.33 1.78
CA ASN A 117 -22.00 -0.94 1.41
C ASN A 117 -23.17 -0.49 0.52
N VAL A 118 -24.07 0.31 1.07
CA VAL A 118 -25.21 0.82 0.33
C VAL A 118 -24.84 2.10 -0.39
N ASN A 119 -24.94 2.07 -1.70
CA ASN A 119 -24.72 3.19 -2.60
C ASN A 119 -26.05 3.69 -3.17
N GLY A 120 -26.50 4.85 -2.69
CA GLY A 120 -27.58 5.60 -3.31
C GLY A 120 -27.08 6.28 -4.58
N THR A 121 -27.68 5.95 -5.73
CA THR A 121 -27.18 6.42 -7.03
C THR A 121 -28.30 6.65 -8.04
N ASN A 122 -27.93 7.13 -9.22
CA ASN A 122 -28.79 7.22 -10.39
C ASN A 122 -28.59 6.02 -11.34
N GLU A 123 -29.29 6.01 -12.45
CA GLU A 123 -29.27 4.95 -13.47
C GLU A 123 -27.94 4.82 -14.24
N ASN A 124 -27.05 5.77 -14.10
CA ASN A 124 -25.87 5.93 -14.96
C ASN A 124 -24.64 5.12 -14.53
N ILE A 125 -24.65 4.48 -13.34
CA ILE A 125 -23.53 3.68 -12.85
C ILE A 125 -23.02 2.63 -13.84
N PRO A 126 -23.88 1.87 -14.55
CA PRO A 126 -23.41 0.89 -15.52
C PRO A 126 -22.57 1.52 -16.64
N LEU A 127 -22.95 2.71 -17.12
CA LEU A 127 -22.22 3.42 -18.17
C LEU A 127 -20.93 4.07 -17.64
N VAL A 128 -21.00 4.71 -16.47
CA VAL A 128 -19.87 5.49 -15.93
C VAL A 128 -18.76 4.56 -15.43
N PHE A 129 -19.11 3.48 -14.73
CA PHE A 129 -18.16 2.57 -14.09
C PHE A 129 -18.04 1.19 -14.78
N ASP A 130 -18.54 1.05 -15.98
CA ASP A 130 -18.55 -0.19 -16.76
C ASP A 130 -19.06 -1.40 -15.96
N ARG A 131 -20.13 -1.17 -15.15
CA ARG A 131 -20.73 -2.20 -14.27
C ARG A 131 -21.77 -3.03 -15.01
N THR A 132 -21.56 -4.33 -15.08
CA THR A 132 -22.47 -5.25 -15.78
C THR A 132 -23.46 -5.87 -14.82
N VAL A 133 -24.73 -5.94 -15.25
CA VAL A 133 -25.79 -6.66 -14.54
C VAL A 133 -25.80 -8.11 -15.03
N SER A 134 -25.67 -9.07 -14.11
CA SER A 134 -25.70 -10.50 -14.43
C SER A 134 -27.12 -11.04 -14.56
N ARG A 135 -28.05 -10.52 -13.76
CA ARG A 135 -29.47 -10.93 -13.77
C ARG A 135 -30.37 -9.74 -13.48
N GLY A 136 -31.52 -9.66 -14.18
CA GLY A 136 -32.47 -8.57 -14.01
C GLY A 136 -32.03 -7.28 -14.72
N THR A 137 -32.31 -6.13 -14.12
CA THR A 137 -32.00 -4.79 -14.66
C THR A 137 -31.34 -3.92 -13.61
N PHE A 138 -30.63 -2.88 -14.04
CA PHE A 138 -30.19 -1.82 -13.14
C PHE A 138 -31.35 -0.87 -12.80
N LEU A 139 -31.09 0.13 -11.95
CA LEU A 139 -32.05 1.20 -11.64
C LEU A 139 -32.41 1.97 -12.90
N SER A 140 -33.64 2.43 -12.98
CA SER A 140 -34.12 3.30 -14.08
C SER A 140 -34.27 4.75 -13.58
N ALA A 141 -34.27 5.72 -14.48
CA ALA A 141 -34.52 7.12 -14.17
C ALA A 141 -35.85 7.30 -13.41
N SER A 142 -36.90 6.57 -13.80
CA SER A 142 -38.18 6.61 -13.10
C SER A 142 -38.11 6.10 -11.66
N ASP A 143 -37.20 5.13 -11.34
CA ASP A 143 -37.00 4.67 -9.95
C ASP A 143 -36.41 5.77 -9.08
N VAL A 144 -35.50 6.56 -9.65
CA VAL A 144 -34.87 7.70 -8.98
C VAL A 144 -35.90 8.83 -8.76
N GLU A 145 -36.66 9.18 -9.77
CA GLU A 145 -37.66 10.27 -9.72
C GLU A 145 -38.76 10.01 -8.70
N VAL A 146 -39.37 8.80 -8.75
CA VAL A 146 -40.46 8.47 -7.84
C VAL A 146 -40.02 7.89 -6.51
N ARG A 147 -38.73 7.91 -6.21
CA ARG A 147 -38.14 7.38 -4.97
C ARG A 147 -38.53 5.93 -4.70
N ARG A 148 -38.54 5.12 -5.75
CA ARG A 148 -38.98 3.72 -5.65
C ARG A 148 -38.02 2.92 -4.74
N ARG A 149 -38.63 2.06 -3.89
CA ARG A 149 -37.84 1.18 -3.00
C ARG A 149 -37.42 -0.09 -3.74
N VAL A 150 -36.46 0.06 -4.65
CA VAL A 150 -35.85 -1.02 -5.40
C VAL A 150 -34.33 -1.07 -5.08
N ALA A 151 -33.75 -2.26 -5.20
CA ALA A 151 -32.34 -2.49 -4.94
C ALA A 151 -31.72 -3.40 -6.01
N VAL A 152 -30.48 -3.10 -6.38
CA VAL A 152 -29.62 -3.97 -7.17
C VAL A 152 -28.54 -4.50 -6.22
N LEU A 153 -28.42 -5.81 -6.09
CA LEU A 153 -27.48 -6.44 -5.18
C LEU A 153 -26.14 -6.72 -5.88
N GLY A 154 -25.05 -6.54 -5.18
CA GLY A 154 -23.77 -7.14 -5.55
C GLY A 154 -23.83 -8.67 -5.44
N ALA A 155 -22.82 -9.34 -5.95
CA ALA A 155 -22.80 -10.81 -5.99
C ALA A 155 -22.79 -11.41 -4.58
N ASP A 156 -21.99 -10.88 -3.65
CA ASP A 156 -21.85 -11.45 -2.31
C ASP A 156 -23.11 -11.34 -1.44
N PRO A 157 -23.79 -10.16 -1.31
CA PRO A 157 -25.06 -10.09 -0.61
C PRO A 157 -26.16 -10.91 -1.29
N ALA A 158 -26.15 -11.05 -2.62
CA ALA A 158 -27.09 -11.92 -3.32
C ALA A 158 -26.92 -13.38 -2.91
N ASP A 159 -25.69 -13.90 -2.93
CA ASP A 159 -25.36 -15.27 -2.55
C ASP A 159 -25.57 -15.53 -1.05
N ALA A 160 -25.18 -14.59 -0.18
CA ALA A 160 -25.30 -14.74 1.27
C ALA A 160 -26.76 -14.68 1.76
N LEU A 161 -27.57 -13.80 1.19
CA LEU A 161 -28.96 -13.61 1.62
C LEU A 161 -29.94 -14.58 0.93
N PHE A 162 -29.62 -15.05 -0.28
CA PHE A 162 -30.48 -15.91 -1.10
C PHE A 162 -29.73 -17.14 -1.66
N PRO A 163 -29.06 -17.99 -0.84
CA PRO A 163 -28.15 -19.03 -1.33
C PRO A 163 -28.82 -20.05 -2.27
N ASP A 164 -30.10 -20.34 -2.10
CA ASP A 164 -30.82 -21.38 -2.89
C ASP A 164 -32.02 -20.82 -3.65
N ARG A 165 -32.11 -19.50 -3.79
CA ARG A 165 -33.28 -18.83 -4.37
C ARG A 165 -32.86 -17.69 -5.28
N ASP A 166 -33.57 -17.50 -6.37
CA ASP A 166 -33.41 -16.30 -7.18
C ASP A 166 -33.82 -15.06 -6.36
N PRO A 167 -32.93 -14.09 -6.17
CA PRO A 167 -33.20 -12.84 -5.46
C PRO A 167 -34.18 -11.91 -6.22
N LEU A 168 -34.33 -12.07 -7.54
CA LEU A 168 -35.17 -11.17 -8.36
C LEU A 168 -36.62 -11.16 -7.89
N GLY A 169 -37.17 -9.95 -7.75
CA GLY A 169 -38.53 -9.72 -7.26
C GLY A 169 -38.75 -9.97 -5.77
N LYS A 170 -37.74 -10.49 -5.04
CA LYS A 170 -37.82 -10.69 -3.59
C LYS A 170 -37.54 -9.40 -2.83
N THR A 171 -37.83 -9.41 -1.54
CA THR A 171 -37.67 -8.25 -0.66
C THR A 171 -36.45 -8.45 0.25
N VAL A 172 -35.60 -7.44 0.32
CA VAL A 172 -34.49 -7.30 1.26
C VAL A 172 -34.74 -6.09 2.16
N ALA A 173 -34.52 -6.22 3.46
CA ALA A 173 -34.55 -5.06 4.37
C ALA A 173 -33.12 -4.49 4.51
N ILE A 174 -32.95 -3.21 4.23
CA ILE A 174 -31.69 -2.47 4.31
C ILE A 174 -31.91 -1.31 5.28
N GLY A 175 -31.11 -1.20 6.34
CA GLY A 175 -31.31 -0.16 7.36
C GLY A 175 -32.74 -0.18 7.95
N GLY A 176 -33.39 -1.33 8.00
CA GLY A 176 -34.79 -1.47 8.47
C GLY A 176 -35.88 -1.20 7.42
N VAL A 177 -35.54 -0.65 6.25
CA VAL A 177 -36.46 -0.34 5.15
C VAL A 177 -36.47 -1.49 4.12
N ARG A 178 -37.66 -1.85 3.65
CA ARG A 178 -37.85 -2.95 2.67
C ARG A 178 -37.67 -2.44 1.25
N PHE A 179 -36.78 -3.10 0.50
CA PHE A 179 -36.52 -2.85 -0.93
C PHE A 179 -36.81 -4.12 -1.74
N ARG A 180 -37.35 -3.96 -2.94
CA ARG A 180 -37.53 -5.06 -3.88
C ARG A 180 -36.29 -5.21 -4.73
N VAL A 181 -35.72 -6.39 -4.82
CA VAL A 181 -34.55 -6.68 -5.67
C VAL A 181 -34.99 -6.70 -7.14
N VAL A 182 -34.34 -5.87 -7.97
CA VAL A 182 -34.60 -5.75 -9.42
C VAL A 182 -33.44 -6.25 -10.27
N GLY A 183 -32.27 -6.37 -9.69
CA GLY A 183 -31.07 -6.87 -10.40
C GLY A 183 -30.01 -7.41 -9.46
N VAL A 184 -29.09 -8.15 -10.06
CA VAL A 184 -27.86 -8.65 -9.43
C VAL A 184 -26.69 -8.30 -10.34
N LEU A 185 -25.65 -7.70 -9.79
CA LEU A 185 -24.44 -7.35 -10.55
C LEU A 185 -23.56 -8.55 -10.78
N SER A 186 -22.79 -8.48 -11.86
CA SER A 186 -21.70 -9.42 -12.12
C SER A 186 -20.60 -9.29 -11.06
N ARG A 187 -19.95 -10.40 -10.73
CA ARG A 187 -18.83 -10.42 -9.81
C ARG A 187 -17.63 -9.65 -10.42
N VAL A 188 -17.02 -8.80 -9.62
CA VAL A 188 -15.84 -8.03 -10.00
C VAL A 188 -14.77 -8.20 -8.93
N GLY A 189 -13.52 -7.80 -9.21
CA GLY A 189 -12.45 -7.79 -8.24
C GLY A 189 -12.64 -6.73 -7.13
N SER A 190 -11.81 -6.79 -6.10
CA SER A 190 -11.71 -5.72 -5.11
C SER A 190 -11.02 -4.49 -5.74
N THR A 191 -11.37 -3.30 -5.26
CA THR A 191 -10.75 -2.06 -5.69
C THR A 191 -10.28 -1.30 -4.46
N LEU A 192 -8.98 -1.00 -4.38
CA LEU A 192 -8.37 -0.31 -3.22
C LEU A 192 -8.64 -1.01 -1.87
N GLY A 193 -8.67 -2.35 -1.85
CA GLY A 193 -8.99 -3.13 -0.66
C GLY A 193 -10.48 -3.12 -0.28
N VAL A 194 -11.34 -2.44 -1.06
CA VAL A 194 -12.79 -2.46 -0.90
C VAL A 194 -13.36 -3.53 -1.83
N ASP A 195 -14.04 -4.51 -1.25
CA ASP A 195 -14.71 -5.55 -2.03
C ASP A 195 -16.00 -4.98 -2.66
N ARG A 196 -15.91 -4.73 -3.97
CA ARG A 196 -17.04 -4.19 -4.76
C ARG A 196 -18.19 -5.18 -4.94
N ASN A 197 -18.01 -6.44 -4.58
CA ASN A 197 -19.08 -7.42 -4.62
C ASN A 197 -20.05 -7.27 -3.44
N GLN A 198 -19.66 -6.57 -2.37
CA GLN A 198 -20.50 -6.28 -1.19
C GLN A 198 -21.39 -5.06 -1.36
N GLU A 199 -21.33 -4.38 -2.50
CA GLU A 199 -22.13 -3.19 -2.79
C GLU A 199 -23.61 -3.54 -3.02
N VAL A 200 -24.47 -2.63 -2.58
CA VAL A 200 -25.91 -2.65 -2.90
C VAL A 200 -26.30 -1.27 -3.41
N PHE A 201 -26.93 -1.21 -4.57
CA PHE A 201 -27.34 0.03 -5.19
C PHE A 201 -28.85 0.25 -5.00
N ILE A 202 -29.21 1.44 -4.54
CA ILE A 202 -30.59 1.91 -4.41
C ILE A 202 -30.72 3.30 -5.05
N PRO A 203 -31.93 3.75 -5.43
CA PRO A 203 -32.10 5.12 -5.94
C PRO A 203 -31.59 6.15 -4.94
N VAL A 204 -30.82 7.15 -5.43
CA VAL A 204 -30.19 8.18 -4.57
C VAL A 204 -31.23 8.90 -3.71
N THR A 205 -32.41 9.18 -4.26
CA THR A 205 -33.52 9.82 -3.55
C THR A 205 -34.14 8.95 -2.43
N ALA A 206 -34.07 7.62 -2.59
CA ALA A 206 -34.45 6.67 -1.54
C ALA A 206 -33.33 6.54 -0.48
N ALA A 207 -32.06 6.58 -0.90
CA ALA A 207 -30.89 6.56 -0.01
C ALA A 207 -30.83 7.80 0.88
N GLN A 208 -31.01 8.99 0.32
CA GLN A 208 -31.07 10.24 1.08
C GLN A 208 -32.10 10.17 2.20
N ARG A 209 -33.27 9.62 1.90
CA ARG A 209 -34.32 9.42 2.91
C ARG A 209 -33.97 8.36 3.95
N LEU A 210 -33.31 7.28 3.53
CA LEU A 210 -32.86 6.20 4.42
C LEU A 210 -31.80 6.71 5.40
N PHE A 211 -30.85 7.49 4.90
CA PHE A 211 -29.71 8.01 5.69
C PHE A 211 -30.02 9.34 6.40
N GLY A 212 -31.16 9.97 6.11
CA GLY A 212 -31.55 11.26 6.71
C GLY A 212 -30.66 12.42 6.24
N VAL A 213 -30.20 12.40 4.99
CA VAL A 213 -29.33 13.43 4.40
C VAL A 213 -29.92 13.97 3.10
N ASP A 214 -29.69 15.26 2.82
CA ASP A 214 -30.10 15.89 1.56
C ASP A 214 -28.96 16.07 0.57
N ARG A 215 -27.72 15.81 1.01
CA ARG A 215 -26.50 15.93 0.20
C ARG A 215 -26.18 14.66 -0.55
N ILE A 216 -25.26 14.78 -1.51
CA ILE A 216 -24.55 13.65 -2.13
C ILE A 216 -23.09 13.71 -1.73
N ASP A 217 -22.42 12.55 -1.68
CA ASP A 217 -21.03 12.45 -1.21
C ASP A 217 -20.05 12.74 -2.35
N GLY A 218 -20.43 12.44 -3.59
CA GLY A 218 -19.61 12.69 -4.77
C GLY A 218 -20.35 12.57 -6.07
N ILE A 219 -19.74 13.10 -7.13
CA ILE A 219 -20.20 12.97 -8.52
C ILE A 219 -19.05 12.37 -9.32
N ALA A 220 -19.35 11.37 -10.14
CA ALA A 220 -18.42 10.80 -11.10
C ALA A 220 -18.91 11.12 -12.52
N VAL A 221 -18.00 11.56 -13.38
CA VAL A 221 -18.29 11.92 -14.76
C VAL A 221 -17.38 11.12 -15.68
N LYS A 222 -17.95 10.36 -16.60
CA LYS A 222 -17.18 9.68 -17.64
C LYS A 222 -16.92 10.65 -18.79
N ALA A 223 -15.66 11.06 -18.99
CA ALA A 223 -15.29 11.93 -20.09
C ALA A 223 -15.57 11.26 -21.45
N ALA A 224 -15.91 12.05 -22.47
CA ALA A 224 -16.23 11.51 -23.78
C ALA A 224 -15.04 10.83 -24.44
N SER A 225 -13.85 11.39 -24.24
CA SER A 225 -12.58 10.82 -24.70
C SER A 225 -11.43 11.25 -23.81
N THR A 226 -10.30 10.56 -23.93
CA THR A 226 -9.06 10.92 -23.18
C THR A 226 -8.59 12.34 -23.50
N GLY A 227 -8.80 12.81 -24.75
CA GLY A 227 -8.41 14.15 -25.18
C GLY A 227 -9.27 15.28 -24.61
N GLU A 228 -10.47 14.97 -24.13
CA GLU A 228 -11.42 15.96 -23.60
C GLU A 228 -11.39 16.09 -22.07
N ILE A 229 -10.62 15.22 -21.38
CA ILE A 229 -10.56 15.18 -19.91
C ILE A 229 -10.24 16.56 -19.31
N GLU A 230 -9.24 17.26 -19.84
CA GLU A 230 -8.83 18.57 -19.28
C GLU A 230 -9.87 19.67 -19.54
N GLU A 231 -10.56 19.63 -20.67
CA GLU A 231 -11.60 20.60 -20.99
C GLU A 231 -12.86 20.36 -20.15
N GLU A 232 -13.31 19.12 -20.06
CA GLU A 232 -14.43 18.74 -19.21
C GLU A 232 -14.12 18.99 -17.72
N GLN A 233 -12.90 18.71 -17.27
CA GLN A 233 -12.48 19.01 -15.90
C GLN A 233 -12.60 20.53 -15.59
N ARG A 234 -12.18 21.37 -16.53
CA ARG A 234 -12.31 22.83 -16.38
C ARG A 234 -13.77 23.27 -16.35
N THR A 235 -14.59 22.74 -17.23
CA THR A 235 -16.03 23.02 -17.30
C THR A 235 -16.73 22.61 -16.02
N ILE A 236 -16.51 21.37 -15.54
CA ILE A 236 -17.10 20.86 -14.30
C ILE A 236 -16.68 21.73 -13.11
N ARG A 237 -15.38 22.09 -13.02
CA ARG A 237 -14.86 22.95 -11.97
C ARG A 237 -15.53 24.32 -11.94
N GLN A 238 -15.79 24.91 -13.12
CA GLN A 238 -16.50 26.20 -13.21
C GLN A 238 -17.96 26.09 -12.74
N VAL A 239 -18.67 25.04 -13.16
CA VAL A 239 -20.08 24.79 -12.78
C VAL A 239 -20.20 24.61 -11.28
N VAL A 240 -19.35 23.76 -10.68
CA VAL A 240 -19.39 23.48 -9.22
C VAL A 240 -19.00 24.73 -8.43
N ARG A 241 -17.98 25.46 -8.86
CA ARG A 241 -17.54 26.70 -8.20
C ARG A 241 -18.58 27.81 -8.24
N ALA A 242 -19.33 27.91 -9.36
CA ALA A 242 -20.42 28.85 -9.48
C ALA A 242 -21.61 28.52 -8.57
N ALA A 243 -21.89 27.23 -8.36
CA ALA A 243 -22.95 26.77 -7.47
C ALA A 243 -22.58 26.90 -5.97
N HIS A 244 -21.29 26.72 -5.64
CA HIS A 244 -20.80 26.68 -4.25
C HIS A 244 -19.55 27.55 -4.06
N PRO A 245 -19.66 28.89 -4.13
CA PRO A 245 -18.51 29.80 -4.06
C PRO A 245 -17.77 29.77 -2.70
N GLU A 246 -18.44 29.33 -1.65
CA GLU A 246 -17.90 29.30 -0.27
C GLU A 246 -17.28 27.94 0.11
N GLN A 247 -17.32 26.95 -0.78
CA GLN A 247 -16.79 25.62 -0.49
C GLN A 247 -15.76 25.21 -1.54
N ASP A 248 -14.63 24.71 -1.06
CA ASP A 248 -13.64 24.11 -1.94
C ASP A 248 -14.11 22.73 -2.43
N PHE A 249 -14.06 22.56 -3.74
CA PHE A 249 -14.27 21.29 -4.43
C PHE A 249 -13.07 20.99 -5.31
N GLN A 250 -12.75 19.72 -5.39
CA GLN A 250 -11.77 19.23 -6.34
C GLN A 250 -12.45 18.38 -7.42
N VAL A 251 -12.07 18.63 -8.66
CA VAL A 251 -12.40 17.78 -9.79
C VAL A 251 -11.11 17.06 -10.14
N LEU A 252 -11.06 15.78 -9.89
CA LEU A 252 -9.84 14.97 -9.96
C LEU A 252 -9.94 13.95 -11.10
N THR A 253 -8.87 13.84 -11.84
CA THR A 253 -8.67 12.73 -12.78
C THR A 253 -8.20 11.49 -12.00
N GLN A 254 -8.25 10.32 -12.63
CA GLN A 254 -7.69 9.09 -12.09
C GLN A 254 -6.19 9.23 -11.81
N GLU A 255 -5.45 9.88 -12.71
CA GLU A 255 -4.00 10.12 -12.55
C GLU A 255 -3.70 11.02 -11.33
N GLU A 256 -4.52 12.06 -11.11
CA GLU A 256 -4.36 12.92 -9.94
C GLU A 256 -4.63 12.17 -8.65
N ILE A 257 -5.63 11.27 -8.61
CA ILE A 257 -5.91 10.39 -7.46
C ILE A 257 -4.72 9.45 -7.22
N LEU A 258 -4.21 8.79 -8.26
CA LEU A 258 -2.99 7.97 -8.17
C LEU A 258 -1.81 8.77 -7.64
N GLY A 259 -1.65 10.01 -8.08
CA GLY A 259 -0.62 10.93 -7.60
C GLY A 259 -0.76 11.26 -6.10
N VAL A 260 -1.98 11.48 -5.61
CA VAL A 260 -2.23 11.72 -4.17
C VAL A 260 -1.88 10.48 -3.35
N VAL A 261 -2.39 9.31 -3.73
CA VAL A 261 -2.11 8.05 -3.04
C VAL A 261 -0.61 7.72 -3.11
N GLY A 262 0.02 7.92 -4.28
CA GLY A 262 1.47 7.72 -4.45
C GLY A 262 2.31 8.60 -3.51
N ARG A 263 1.91 9.86 -3.29
CA ARG A 263 2.57 10.75 -2.30
C ARG A 263 2.41 10.23 -0.87
N ILE A 264 1.21 9.80 -0.48
CA ILE A 264 0.96 9.22 0.85
C ILE A 264 1.84 7.99 1.07
N LEU A 265 1.86 7.06 0.12
CA LEU A 265 2.70 5.86 0.18
C LEU A 265 4.19 6.20 0.24
N SER A 266 4.63 7.25 -0.48
CA SER A 266 6.03 7.70 -0.45
C SER A 266 6.43 8.25 0.92
N VAL A 267 5.56 9.03 1.58
CA VAL A 267 5.80 9.55 2.94
C VAL A 267 5.86 8.38 3.94
N LEU A 268 4.93 7.45 3.89
CA LEU A 268 4.94 6.26 4.74
C LEU A 268 6.21 5.42 4.52
N THR A 269 6.60 5.23 3.26
CA THR A 269 7.82 4.51 2.89
C THR A 269 9.07 5.22 3.46
N LEU A 270 9.13 6.55 3.39
CA LEU A 270 10.24 7.33 3.95
C LEU A 270 10.35 7.17 5.47
N VAL A 271 9.22 7.23 6.19
CA VAL A 271 9.19 7.04 7.64
C VAL A 271 9.69 5.63 8.01
N LEU A 272 9.16 4.61 7.36
CA LEU A 272 9.56 3.22 7.62
C LEU A 272 11.02 2.96 7.22
N ALA A 273 11.50 3.53 6.10
CA ALA A 273 12.90 3.47 5.68
C ALA A 273 13.83 4.13 6.70
N SER A 274 13.40 5.23 7.32
CA SER A 274 14.16 5.89 8.38
C SER A 274 14.30 4.99 9.61
N ILE A 275 13.23 4.30 10.02
CA ILE A 275 13.25 3.33 11.14
C ILE A 275 14.19 2.16 10.81
N ALA A 276 14.09 1.61 9.59
CA ALA A 276 14.99 0.55 9.13
C ALA A 276 16.45 1.02 9.10
N GLY A 277 16.69 2.26 8.66
CA GLY A 277 18.00 2.90 8.67
C GLY A 277 18.60 3.01 10.07
N ILE A 278 17.81 3.46 11.04
CA ILE A 278 18.26 3.51 12.46
C ILE A 278 18.63 2.11 12.94
N SER A 279 17.83 1.09 12.67
CA SER A 279 18.09 -0.31 13.03
C SER A 279 19.41 -0.81 12.40
N LEU A 280 19.67 -0.46 11.13
CA LEU A 280 20.89 -0.80 10.43
C LEU A 280 22.12 -0.09 11.03
N VAL A 281 21.99 1.16 11.44
CA VAL A 281 23.06 1.92 12.11
C VAL A 281 23.40 1.25 13.45
N VAL A 282 22.40 0.90 14.26
CA VAL A 282 22.60 0.21 15.53
C VAL A 282 23.27 -1.14 15.31
N GLY A 283 22.79 -1.94 14.35
CA GLY A 283 23.42 -3.21 13.97
C GLY A 283 24.85 -3.03 13.47
N GLY A 284 25.10 -2.00 12.64
CA GLY A 284 26.42 -1.65 12.12
C GLY A 284 27.42 -1.24 13.20
N VAL A 285 27.01 -0.42 14.18
CA VAL A 285 27.82 -0.09 15.34
C VAL A 285 28.17 -1.36 16.14
N GLY A 286 27.22 -2.28 16.25
CA GLY A 286 27.47 -3.58 16.83
C GLY A 286 28.54 -4.38 16.10
N VAL A 287 28.48 -4.44 14.76
CA VAL A 287 29.51 -5.09 13.92
C VAL A 287 30.86 -4.42 14.12
N MET A 288 30.91 -3.08 14.13
CA MET A 288 32.14 -2.34 14.39
C MET A 288 32.75 -2.71 15.75
N ASN A 289 31.94 -2.81 16.80
CA ASN A 289 32.41 -3.18 18.16
C ASN A 289 32.96 -4.61 18.20
N ILE A 290 32.28 -5.59 17.55
CA ILE A 290 32.80 -6.97 17.45
C ILE A 290 34.15 -6.97 16.74
N MET A 291 34.25 -6.27 15.63
CA MET A 291 35.48 -6.21 14.85
C MET A 291 36.63 -5.55 15.65
N LEU A 292 36.34 -4.52 16.42
CA LEU A 292 37.35 -3.89 17.31
C LEU A 292 37.88 -4.86 18.37
N VAL A 293 37.00 -5.64 18.98
CA VAL A 293 37.38 -6.69 19.95
C VAL A 293 38.19 -7.78 19.23
N SER A 294 37.72 -8.27 18.08
CA SER A 294 38.45 -9.28 17.30
C SER A 294 39.86 -8.81 16.91
N VAL A 295 40.02 -7.54 16.54
CA VAL A 295 41.32 -6.94 16.25
C VAL A 295 42.19 -6.92 17.48
N SER A 296 41.66 -6.60 18.68
CA SER A 296 42.44 -6.59 19.93
C SER A 296 42.85 -8.00 20.36
N GLU A 297 41.97 -8.98 20.26
CA GLU A 297 42.24 -10.41 20.59
C GLU A 297 43.31 -11.01 19.65
N ARG A 298 43.35 -10.56 18.38
CA ARG A 298 44.30 -11.05 17.35
C ARG A 298 45.50 -10.13 17.15
N THR A 299 45.80 -9.22 18.08
CA THR A 299 46.88 -8.23 17.94
C THR A 299 48.22 -8.90 17.65
N ARG A 300 48.60 -9.95 18.37
CA ARG A 300 49.87 -10.69 18.19
C ARG A 300 49.95 -11.40 16.83
N GLU A 301 48.85 -11.98 16.39
CA GLU A 301 48.74 -12.64 15.06
C GLU A 301 48.93 -11.61 13.92
N ILE A 302 48.32 -10.42 14.03
CA ILE A 302 48.45 -9.33 13.07
C ILE A 302 49.91 -8.85 13.05
N GLY A 303 50.52 -8.71 14.24
CA GLY A 303 51.93 -8.33 14.39
C GLY A 303 52.89 -9.33 13.71
N LEU A 304 52.65 -10.63 13.91
CA LEU A 304 53.43 -11.71 13.29
C LEU A 304 53.32 -11.70 11.75
N ARG A 305 52.10 -11.59 11.22
CA ARG A 305 51.89 -11.50 9.77
C ARG A 305 52.63 -10.32 9.13
N LYS A 306 52.61 -9.18 9.81
CA LYS A 306 53.32 -7.99 9.33
C LYS A 306 54.86 -8.10 9.45
N ALA A 307 55.34 -8.79 10.50
CA ALA A 307 56.77 -9.06 10.67
C ALA A 307 57.31 -10.00 9.57
N VAL A 308 56.49 -10.93 9.06
CA VAL A 308 56.82 -11.83 7.94
C VAL A 308 56.58 -11.17 6.57
N GLY A 309 56.15 -9.88 6.51
CA GLY A 309 56.11 -9.11 5.27
C GLY A 309 54.71 -8.85 4.70
N ALA A 310 53.62 -9.10 5.44
CA ALA A 310 52.28 -8.74 4.98
C ALA A 310 52.11 -7.23 4.82
N ARG A 311 51.58 -6.79 3.67
CA ARG A 311 51.35 -5.38 3.39
C ARG A 311 50.15 -4.85 4.18
N THR A 312 50.15 -3.58 4.52
CA THR A 312 49.03 -2.91 5.20
C THR A 312 47.70 -3.10 4.46
N ARG A 313 47.73 -3.13 3.12
CA ARG A 313 46.56 -3.38 2.27
C ARG A 313 45.99 -4.80 2.41
N ASP A 314 46.83 -5.79 2.69
CA ASP A 314 46.39 -7.18 2.81
C ASP A 314 45.64 -7.39 4.13
N VAL A 315 46.14 -6.81 5.21
CA VAL A 315 45.48 -6.79 6.52
C VAL A 315 44.15 -6.02 6.42
N LEU A 316 44.15 -4.83 5.78
CA LEU A 316 42.92 -4.05 5.59
C LEU A 316 41.84 -4.86 4.86
N ARG A 317 42.22 -5.46 3.70
CA ARG A 317 41.29 -6.25 2.90
C ARG A 317 40.73 -7.47 3.66
N GLN A 318 41.56 -8.13 4.45
CA GLN A 318 41.17 -9.27 5.24
C GLN A 318 40.08 -8.91 6.25
N PHE A 319 40.31 -7.90 7.11
CA PHE A 319 39.36 -7.47 8.12
C PHE A 319 38.08 -6.85 7.51
N LEU A 320 38.24 -6.16 6.37
CA LEU A 320 37.05 -5.63 5.66
C LEU A 320 36.19 -6.74 5.09
N LEU A 321 36.79 -7.77 4.48
CA LEU A 321 36.06 -8.95 4.00
C LEU A 321 35.38 -9.72 5.13
N GLU A 322 36.03 -9.80 6.31
CA GLU A 322 35.45 -10.41 7.51
C GLU A 322 34.21 -9.64 7.99
N ALA A 323 34.27 -8.30 8.02
CA ALA A 323 33.12 -7.46 8.37
C ALA A 323 31.97 -7.60 7.36
N VAL A 324 32.28 -7.59 6.06
CA VAL A 324 31.28 -7.79 5.01
C VAL A 324 30.68 -9.20 5.07
N ALA A 325 31.49 -10.23 5.31
CA ALA A 325 30.97 -11.59 5.46
C ALA A 325 29.99 -11.73 6.64
N LEU A 326 30.29 -11.05 7.76
CA LEU A 326 29.39 -10.96 8.91
C LEU A 326 28.04 -10.32 8.56
N THR A 327 28.09 -9.14 7.93
CA THR A 327 26.85 -8.43 7.59
C THR A 327 26.08 -9.11 6.49
N VAL A 328 26.73 -9.72 5.49
CA VAL A 328 26.09 -10.50 4.44
C VAL A 328 25.43 -11.76 5.00
N SER A 329 26.06 -12.46 5.94
CA SER A 329 25.42 -13.64 6.58
C SER A 329 24.17 -13.23 7.36
N GLY A 330 24.20 -12.13 8.13
CA GLY A 330 23.05 -11.53 8.77
C GLY A 330 22.01 -11.05 7.74
N GLY A 331 22.47 -10.43 6.65
CA GLY A 331 21.64 -9.98 5.54
C GLY A 331 20.88 -11.10 4.85
N ILE A 332 21.53 -12.24 4.59
CA ILE A 332 20.85 -13.42 4.00
C ILE A 332 19.74 -13.93 4.94
N VAL A 333 20.03 -14.05 6.23
CA VAL A 333 18.99 -14.44 7.21
C VAL A 333 17.87 -13.41 7.24
N GLY A 334 18.19 -12.11 7.24
CA GLY A 334 17.22 -11.01 7.20
C GLY A 334 16.35 -11.05 5.93
N ILE A 335 16.94 -11.32 4.77
CA ILE A 335 16.20 -11.48 3.49
C ILE A 335 15.23 -12.68 3.59
N LEU A 336 15.71 -13.83 4.05
CA LEU A 336 14.86 -15.02 4.17
C LEU A 336 13.69 -14.79 5.14
N LEU A 337 13.95 -14.17 6.29
CA LEU A 337 12.89 -13.81 7.25
C LEU A 337 11.96 -12.73 6.70
N GLY A 338 12.49 -11.77 5.94
CA GLY A 338 11.71 -10.74 5.26
C GLY A 338 10.76 -11.33 4.21
N ILE A 339 11.24 -12.24 3.39
CA ILE A 339 10.43 -12.98 2.41
C ILE A 339 9.36 -13.81 3.12
N ALA A 340 9.74 -14.59 4.14
CA ALA A 340 8.79 -15.38 4.92
C ALA A 340 7.71 -14.50 5.57
N GLY A 341 8.11 -13.36 6.15
CA GLY A 341 7.22 -12.37 6.72
C GLY A 341 6.26 -11.75 5.69
N ALA A 342 6.76 -11.38 4.51
CA ALA A 342 5.94 -10.85 3.42
C ALA A 342 4.89 -11.86 2.94
N VAL A 343 5.27 -13.13 2.77
CA VAL A 343 4.34 -14.21 2.41
C VAL A 343 3.30 -14.44 3.52
N LEU A 344 3.71 -14.36 4.78
CA LEU A 344 2.80 -14.51 5.92
C LEU A 344 1.78 -13.37 5.96
N VAL A 345 2.22 -12.13 5.79
CA VAL A 345 1.35 -10.95 5.71
C VAL A 345 0.36 -11.08 4.56
N ALA A 346 0.81 -11.46 3.36
CA ALA A 346 -0.06 -11.65 2.20
C ALA A 346 -1.11 -12.77 2.39
N ARG A 347 -0.83 -13.77 3.24
CA ARG A 347 -1.79 -14.86 3.55
C ARG A 347 -2.79 -14.53 4.66
N LEU A 348 -2.36 -13.75 5.66
CA LEU A 348 -3.17 -13.45 6.86
C LEU A 348 -3.88 -12.11 6.77
N SER A 349 -3.49 -11.23 5.85
CA SER A 349 -4.01 -9.88 5.68
C SER A 349 -4.43 -9.66 4.23
N PRO A 350 -5.45 -8.84 3.97
CA PRO A 350 -5.79 -8.42 2.60
C PRO A 350 -4.73 -7.50 1.96
N VAL A 351 -3.64 -7.20 2.67
CA VAL A 351 -2.56 -6.36 2.15
C VAL A 351 -1.69 -7.17 1.20
N PRO A 352 -1.64 -6.82 -0.10
CA PRO A 352 -0.78 -7.49 -1.06
C PRO A 352 0.68 -7.19 -0.74
N ALA A 353 1.54 -8.19 -0.85
CA ALA A 353 2.98 -8.04 -0.68
C ALA A 353 3.69 -8.65 -1.90
N ASP A 354 4.21 -7.81 -2.77
CA ASP A 354 4.91 -8.21 -3.98
C ASP A 354 6.42 -8.29 -3.73
N ILE A 355 6.93 -9.51 -3.74
CA ILE A 355 8.37 -9.76 -3.61
C ILE A 355 9.01 -9.62 -4.99
N THR A 356 9.72 -8.52 -5.19
CA THR A 356 10.42 -8.24 -6.43
C THR A 356 11.91 -8.63 -6.33
N TRP A 357 12.52 -9.08 -7.43
CA TRP A 357 13.93 -9.42 -7.45
C TRP A 357 14.85 -8.26 -7.04
N TRP A 358 14.44 -7.04 -7.39
CA TRP A 358 15.20 -5.84 -7.06
C TRP A 358 15.16 -5.50 -5.57
N SER A 359 14.08 -5.86 -4.84
CA SER A 359 14.00 -5.69 -3.39
C SER A 359 15.03 -6.54 -2.66
N VAL A 360 15.23 -7.77 -3.14
CA VAL A 360 16.28 -8.68 -2.64
C VAL A 360 17.66 -8.14 -2.98
N ALA A 361 17.87 -7.64 -4.20
CA ALA A 361 19.14 -7.04 -4.60
C ALA A 361 19.47 -5.78 -3.79
N LEU A 362 18.47 -4.92 -3.53
CA LEU A 362 18.64 -3.73 -2.68
C LEU A 362 19.00 -4.13 -1.25
N ALA A 363 18.29 -5.07 -0.64
CA ALA A 363 18.54 -5.54 0.72
C ALA A 363 19.94 -6.16 0.86
N PHE A 364 20.38 -6.94 -0.14
CA PHE A 364 21.73 -7.47 -0.21
C PHE A 364 22.77 -6.35 -0.34
N GLY A 365 22.56 -5.38 -1.24
CA GLY A 365 23.41 -4.22 -1.42
C GLY A 365 23.58 -3.39 -0.14
N VAL A 366 22.47 -3.17 0.58
CA VAL A 366 22.47 -2.49 1.87
C VAL A 366 23.30 -3.26 2.90
N SER A 367 23.16 -4.59 2.99
CA SER A 367 23.96 -5.39 3.94
C SER A 367 25.45 -5.31 3.65
N VAL A 368 25.85 -5.32 2.38
CA VAL A 368 27.26 -5.12 1.95
C VAL A 368 27.74 -3.70 2.31
N ALA A 369 26.91 -2.68 2.02
CA ALA A 369 27.25 -1.28 2.33
C ALA A 369 27.48 -1.05 3.83
N VAL A 370 26.62 -1.62 4.68
CA VAL A 370 26.75 -1.59 6.14
C VAL A 370 28.07 -2.25 6.57
N GLY A 371 28.38 -3.43 6.02
CA GLY A 371 29.63 -4.14 6.31
C GLY A 371 30.89 -3.35 5.94
N ILE A 372 30.87 -2.69 4.78
CA ILE A 372 31.96 -1.82 4.36
C ILE A 372 32.06 -0.60 5.25
N PHE A 373 30.97 0.12 5.47
CA PHE A 373 30.99 1.39 6.20
C PHE A 373 31.46 1.20 7.65
N PHE A 374 30.89 0.25 8.38
CA PHE A 374 31.25 0.01 9.78
C PHE A 374 32.50 -0.87 9.94
N GLY A 375 32.90 -1.63 8.92
CA GLY A 375 34.12 -2.44 8.90
C GLY A 375 35.39 -1.66 8.58
N VAL A 376 35.30 -0.54 7.88
CA VAL A 376 36.50 0.25 7.47
C VAL A 376 37.30 0.74 8.67
N TYR A 377 36.66 1.24 9.73
CA TYR A 377 37.36 1.78 10.88
C TYR A 377 38.19 0.69 11.62
N PRO A 378 37.62 -0.45 12.07
CA PRO A 378 38.40 -1.51 12.72
C PRO A 378 39.47 -2.11 11.77
N ALA A 379 39.16 -2.29 10.50
CA ALA A 379 40.11 -2.80 9.50
C ALA A 379 41.33 -1.84 9.33
N ARG A 380 41.10 -0.53 9.30
CA ARG A 380 42.19 0.48 9.27
C ARG A 380 43.01 0.46 10.55
N LYS A 381 42.38 0.27 11.73
CA LYS A 381 43.06 0.17 13.01
C LYS A 381 44.00 -1.05 13.03
N ALA A 382 43.51 -2.22 12.60
CA ALA A 382 44.33 -3.42 12.45
C ALA A 382 45.50 -3.23 11.45
N ALA A 383 45.19 -2.64 10.31
CA ALA A 383 46.18 -2.41 9.24
C ALA A 383 47.31 -1.43 9.60
N ARG A 384 47.07 -0.51 10.55
CA ARG A 384 48.07 0.49 11.00
C ARG A 384 48.90 0.04 12.21
N MET A 385 48.65 -1.16 12.79
CA MET A 385 49.43 -1.67 13.91
C MET A 385 50.93 -1.83 13.55
N GLN A 386 51.80 -1.41 14.43
CA GLN A 386 53.23 -1.62 14.30
C GLN A 386 53.61 -3.03 14.76
N PRO A 387 54.40 -3.80 14.00
CA PRO A 387 54.78 -5.18 14.33
C PRO A 387 55.41 -5.31 15.71
N ILE A 388 56.33 -4.41 16.06
CA ILE A 388 57.06 -4.44 17.34
C ILE A 388 56.09 -4.21 18.52
N ALA A 389 55.19 -3.22 18.41
CA ALA A 389 54.22 -2.93 19.46
C ALA A 389 53.21 -4.06 19.64
N ALA A 390 52.78 -4.69 18.51
CA ALA A 390 51.82 -5.80 18.52
C ALA A 390 52.39 -7.10 19.13
N LEU A 391 53.70 -7.33 19.02
CA LEU A 391 54.38 -8.49 19.60
C LEU A 391 54.73 -8.31 21.08
N ARG A 392 54.78 -7.06 21.59
CA ARG A 392 55.00 -6.73 23.01
C ARG A 392 53.71 -6.67 23.85
N TYR A 393 52.57 -6.80 23.20
CA TYR A 393 51.28 -6.74 23.87
C TYR A 393 51.06 -8.06 24.66
N GLU A 394 51.04 -7.98 25.99
CA GLU A 394 50.66 -9.06 26.90
C GLU A 394 49.14 -9.22 27.02
#